data_7caee6acc1f0e1622ac3bc1c16e202b5
#
_entry.id   7caee6acc1f0e1622ac3bc1c16e202b5
#
_cell.length_a   1.000
_cell.length_b   1.000
_cell.length_c   1.000
_cell.angle_alpha   90.00
_cell.angle_beta   90.00
_cell.angle_gamma   90.00
#
_symmetry.space_group_name_H-M   'P 1'
#
loop_
_entity.id
_entity.type
_entity.pdbx_description
1 polymer ?
#
loop_
_entity_poly.entity_id
_entity_poly.type
_entity_poly.pdbx_seq_one_letter_code
_entity_poly.pdbx_strand_id
1 'polypeptide(L)'
;RLVGSEMCIRDSISGLPGLLLTMGNAERTEPLTIIGPKGLTRVVTALRTIAPELPFEINCIELTQPEESFSIQGYDIHAFRVKHNVICYGYSVEIHRAGRFSVERAREQNVPMKLWSRLQKGETIEQDGVIYEPQMVLGPARKGLKVTYCTDSRPLDTIVNAAKESDLFICEGMYAEKEKLNKAKQYKHMTFYEAADMAKRAEVKELWLTHFSPSLVRAEDYMPQVRDIFANAYLGKDGKSVELTFEEE
;
A
#
# COMPACT_ATOMS: atom_id res chain seq x y z
N ARG A 1 -22.98 1.87 -25.33
CA ARG A 1 -22.68 0.77 -24.36
C ARG A 1 -21.21 0.91 -24.00
N LEU A 2 -20.92 1.47 -22.83
CA LEU A 2 -19.54 1.52 -22.34
C LEU A 2 -19.04 0.09 -22.08
N VAL A 3 -17.83 -0.21 -22.55
CA VAL A 3 -17.20 -1.51 -22.37
C VAL A 3 -16.59 -1.55 -20.99
N GLY A 4 -16.55 -2.72 -20.32
CA GLY A 4 -16.14 -2.85 -18.91
C GLY A 4 -14.78 -2.24 -18.55
N SER A 5 -13.82 -2.17 -19.52
CA SER A 5 -12.52 -1.50 -19.30
C SER A 5 -12.60 0.00 -19.06
N GLU A 6 -13.56 0.69 -19.70
CA GLU A 6 -13.76 2.14 -19.53
C GLU A 6 -14.38 2.47 -18.16
N MET A 7 -15.22 1.58 -17.64
CA MET A 7 -15.79 1.73 -16.29
C MET A 7 -14.70 1.61 -15.20
N CYS A 8 -13.80 0.64 -15.32
CA CYS A 8 -12.70 0.49 -14.36
C CYS A 8 -11.79 1.71 -14.32
N ILE A 9 -11.40 2.26 -15.49
CA ILE A 9 -10.58 3.49 -15.54
C ILE A 9 -11.33 4.67 -14.94
N ARG A 10 -12.61 4.83 -15.28
CA ARG A 10 -13.43 5.93 -14.77
C ARG A 10 -13.53 5.89 -13.24
N ASP A 11 -13.84 4.75 -12.68
CA ASP A 11 -14.10 4.62 -11.25
C ASP A 11 -12.84 4.74 -10.39
N SER A 12 -11.66 4.41 -10.97
CA SER A 12 -10.38 4.44 -10.24
C SER A 12 -9.67 5.79 -10.29
N ILE A 13 -9.79 6.57 -11.37
CA ILE A 13 -8.95 7.78 -11.58
C ILE A 13 -9.75 9.06 -11.81
N SER A 14 -11.08 8.99 -11.99
CA SER A 14 -11.90 10.15 -12.28
C SER A 14 -11.89 11.23 -11.18
N GLY A 15 -11.62 10.86 -9.94
CA GLY A 15 -11.48 11.78 -8.81
C GLY A 15 -10.14 12.52 -8.74
N LEU A 16 -9.14 12.07 -9.51
CA LEU A 16 -7.77 12.62 -9.43
C LEU A 16 -7.71 14.13 -9.68
N PRO A 17 -8.38 14.72 -10.67
CA PRO A 17 -8.32 16.17 -10.88
C PRO A 17 -8.80 16.96 -9.67
N GLY A 18 -9.91 16.54 -9.05
CA GLY A 18 -10.44 17.15 -7.83
C GLY A 18 -9.47 17.05 -6.65
N LEU A 19 -8.80 15.90 -6.49
CA LEU A 19 -7.76 15.73 -5.47
C LEU A 19 -6.57 16.67 -5.71
N LEU A 20 -6.09 16.76 -6.95
CA LEU A 20 -4.97 17.65 -7.30
C LEU A 20 -5.30 19.12 -7.02
N LEU A 21 -6.50 19.57 -7.37
CA LEU A 21 -6.97 20.93 -7.06
C LEU A 21 -7.07 21.16 -5.55
N THR A 22 -7.59 20.19 -4.80
CA THR A 22 -7.66 20.28 -3.33
C THR A 22 -6.27 20.39 -2.71
N MET A 23 -5.30 19.61 -3.18
CA MET A 23 -3.89 19.69 -2.72
C MET A 23 -3.27 21.05 -3.06
N GLY A 24 -3.55 21.59 -4.23
CA GLY A 24 -3.10 22.93 -4.63
C GLY A 24 -3.71 24.03 -3.77
N ASN A 25 -5.01 23.95 -3.49
CA ASN A 25 -5.72 24.88 -2.60
C ASN A 25 -5.25 24.79 -1.14
N ALA A 26 -4.69 23.65 -0.72
CA ALA A 26 -4.02 23.47 0.56
C ALA A 26 -2.55 23.93 0.55
N GLU A 27 -2.18 24.77 -0.41
CA GLU A 27 -0.84 25.39 -0.55
C GLU A 27 0.33 24.40 -0.68
N ARG A 28 0.07 23.17 -1.18
CA ARG A 28 1.13 22.23 -1.46
C ARG A 28 2.03 22.77 -2.58
N THR A 29 3.32 22.81 -2.33
CA THR A 29 4.36 23.21 -3.32
C THR A 29 5.32 22.06 -3.66
N GLU A 30 5.42 21.05 -2.80
CA GLU A 30 6.30 19.91 -3.03
C GLU A 30 5.80 19.04 -4.19
N PRO A 31 6.72 18.50 -5.02
CA PRO A 31 6.36 17.60 -6.11
C PRO A 31 5.51 16.40 -5.65
N LEU A 32 4.55 16.02 -6.48
CA LEU A 32 3.73 14.84 -6.28
C LEU A 32 4.17 13.72 -7.22
N THR A 33 4.51 12.57 -6.66
CA THR A 33 4.78 11.37 -7.45
C THR A 33 3.52 10.51 -7.54
N ILE A 34 3.15 10.12 -8.76
CA ILE A 34 2.03 9.21 -9.05
C ILE A 34 2.61 7.96 -9.70
N ILE A 35 2.36 6.80 -9.11
CA ILE A 35 2.83 5.49 -9.59
C ILE A 35 1.62 4.70 -10.10
N GLY A 36 1.71 4.13 -11.29
CA GLY A 36 0.63 3.33 -11.85
C GLY A 36 0.98 2.60 -13.14
N PRO A 37 0.02 1.90 -13.75
CA PRO A 37 0.27 1.09 -14.94
C PRO A 37 0.67 1.91 -16.15
N LYS A 38 1.23 1.24 -17.16
CA LYS A 38 1.57 1.83 -18.46
C LYS A 38 0.41 2.65 -19.03
N GLY A 39 0.71 3.86 -19.46
CA GLY A 39 -0.26 4.83 -19.98
C GLY A 39 -0.74 5.85 -18.93
N LEU A 40 -0.25 5.74 -17.68
CA LEU A 40 -0.56 6.67 -16.60
C LEU A 40 -0.30 8.12 -17.00
N THR A 41 0.87 8.42 -17.52
CA THR A 41 1.28 9.79 -17.93
C THR A 41 0.28 10.41 -18.89
N ARG A 42 -0.13 9.65 -19.90
CA ARG A 42 -1.12 10.11 -20.89
C ARG A 42 -2.47 10.43 -20.22
N VAL A 43 -2.92 9.55 -19.33
CA VAL A 43 -4.22 9.72 -18.65
C VAL A 43 -4.17 10.91 -17.69
N VAL A 44 -3.13 11.03 -16.88
CA VAL A 44 -2.94 12.17 -15.96
C VAL A 44 -2.89 13.49 -16.74
N THR A 45 -2.14 13.53 -17.85
CA THR A 45 -2.05 14.73 -18.70
C THR A 45 -3.41 15.12 -19.27
N ALA A 46 -4.20 14.15 -19.74
CA ALA A 46 -5.53 14.41 -20.26
C ALA A 46 -6.50 14.91 -19.18
N LEU A 47 -6.47 14.31 -17.99
CA LEU A 47 -7.29 14.74 -16.84
C LEU A 47 -6.92 16.15 -16.36
N ARG A 48 -5.65 16.53 -16.44
CA ARG A 48 -5.18 17.87 -16.07
C ARG A 48 -5.75 19.01 -16.93
N THR A 49 -6.38 18.71 -18.04
CA THR A 49 -7.06 19.72 -18.86
C THR A 49 -8.09 20.54 -18.03
N ILE A 50 -8.69 19.93 -17.00
CA ILE A 50 -9.63 20.61 -16.08
C ILE A 50 -8.95 21.18 -14.83
N ALA A 51 -7.63 20.96 -14.66
CA ALA A 51 -6.80 21.48 -13.57
C ALA A 51 -5.42 21.87 -14.14
N PRO A 52 -5.33 22.84 -15.06
CA PRO A 52 -4.12 23.10 -15.85
C PRO A 52 -3.00 23.68 -15.00
N GLU A 53 -3.32 24.52 -14.04
CA GLU A 53 -2.36 25.20 -13.17
C GLU A 53 -2.38 24.59 -11.78
N LEU A 54 -1.23 24.08 -11.35
CA LEU A 54 -0.99 23.56 -10.01
C LEU A 54 0.29 24.18 -9.46
N PRO A 55 0.35 24.51 -8.15
CA PRO A 55 1.53 25.08 -7.52
C PRO A 55 2.67 24.07 -7.30
N PHE A 56 2.52 22.83 -7.77
CA PHE A 56 3.51 21.74 -7.65
C PHE A 56 3.65 20.95 -8.94
N GLU A 57 4.78 20.30 -9.10
CA GLU A 57 5.04 19.39 -10.22
C GLU A 57 4.44 18.00 -9.99
N ILE A 58 4.08 17.31 -11.07
CA ILE A 58 3.62 15.93 -11.04
C ILE A 58 4.63 15.05 -11.76
N ASN A 59 5.19 14.09 -11.03
CA ASN A 59 6.09 13.06 -11.55
C ASN A 59 5.32 11.75 -11.68
N CYS A 60 5.20 11.23 -12.92
CA CYS A 60 4.54 9.96 -13.19
C CYS A 60 5.58 8.85 -13.35
N ILE A 61 5.40 7.75 -12.62
CA ILE A 61 6.18 6.52 -12.75
C ILE A 61 5.27 5.44 -13.32
N GLU A 62 5.55 4.99 -14.55
CA GLU A 62 4.78 3.93 -15.21
C GLU A 62 5.39 2.56 -14.91
N LEU A 63 4.60 1.68 -14.29
CA LEU A 63 4.96 0.31 -14.00
C LEU A 63 5.02 -0.52 -15.29
N THR A 64 6.11 -1.23 -15.49
CA THR A 64 6.38 -2.05 -16.68
C THR A 64 6.53 -3.52 -16.35
N GLN A 65 6.95 -3.84 -15.13
CA GLN A 65 7.18 -5.20 -14.67
C GLN A 65 5.98 -5.71 -13.83
N PRO A 66 5.83 -7.03 -13.67
CA PRO A 66 4.82 -7.59 -12.78
C PRO A 66 4.96 -7.16 -11.32
N GLU A 67 6.19 -6.92 -10.88
CA GLU A 67 6.52 -6.44 -9.54
C GLU A 67 7.62 -5.41 -9.62
N GLU A 68 7.45 -4.28 -8.95
CA GLU A 68 8.43 -3.19 -8.88
C GLU A 68 8.43 -2.59 -7.47
N SER A 69 9.61 -2.17 -7.00
CA SER A 69 9.77 -1.56 -5.67
C SER A 69 10.43 -0.20 -5.77
N PHE A 70 10.02 0.72 -4.90
CA PHE A 70 10.47 2.09 -4.85
C PHE A 70 10.68 2.52 -3.40
N SER A 71 11.74 3.28 -3.13
CA SER A 71 11.92 3.95 -1.83
C SER A 71 11.70 5.46 -2.01
N ILE A 72 10.64 5.98 -1.41
CA ILE A 72 10.23 7.38 -1.55
C ILE A 72 10.00 7.96 -0.15
N GLN A 73 10.76 8.98 0.22
CA GLN A 73 10.60 9.72 1.49
C GLN A 73 10.58 8.83 2.75
N GLY A 74 11.36 7.73 2.75
CA GLY A 74 11.44 6.80 3.88
C GLY A 74 10.35 5.74 3.91
N TYR A 75 9.51 5.68 2.88
CA TYR A 75 8.56 4.60 2.64
C TYR A 75 9.09 3.67 1.56
N ASP A 76 9.05 2.37 1.81
CA ASP A 76 9.28 1.37 0.78
C ASP A 76 7.94 0.93 0.22
N ILE A 77 7.77 1.13 -1.09
CA ILE A 77 6.54 0.86 -1.83
C ILE A 77 6.81 -0.32 -2.74
N HIS A 78 6.02 -1.38 -2.61
CA HIS A 78 6.04 -2.53 -3.49
C HIS A 78 4.75 -2.60 -4.29
N ALA A 79 4.86 -2.44 -5.61
CA ALA A 79 3.76 -2.60 -6.55
C ALA A 79 3.76 -4.01 -7.12
N PHE A 80 2.61 -4.69 -7.12
CA PHE A 80 2.46 -6.06 -7.63
C PHE A 80 1.24 -6.17 -8.52
N ARG A 81 1.41 -6.84 -9.67
CA ARG A 81 0.35 -7.00 -10.66
C ARG A 81 -0.72 -7.96 -10.18
N VAL A 82 -1.98 -7.55 -10.36
CA VAL A 82 -3.15 -8.33 -9.97
C VAL A 82 -3.99 -8.77 -11.19
N LYS A 83 -5.01 -9.61 -10.97
CA LYS A 83 -5.78 -10.25 -12.04
C LYS A 83 -7.13 -9.58 -12.25
N HIS A 84 -7.15 -8.62 -13.17
CA HIS A 84 -8.37 -7.93 -13.58
C HIS A 84 -8.54 -7.90 -15.12
N ASN A 85 -9.56 -7.23 -15.64
CA ASN A 85 -9.83 -7.08 -17.07
C ASN A 85 -8.87 -6.11 -17.77
N VAL A 86 -8.32 -5.18 -17.01
CA VAL A 86 -7.27 -4.23 -17.41
C VAL A 86 -6.00 -4.49 -16.60
N ILE A 87 -4.88 -3.88 -16.99
CA ILE A 87 -3.65 -3.93 -16.19
C ILE A 87 -3.91 -3.20 -14.89
N CYS A 88 -3.81 -3.92 -13.78
CA CYS A 88 -4.07 -3.44 -12.44
C CYS A 88 -2.96 -3.87 -11.49
N TYR A 89 -2.66 -3.03 -10.49
CA TYR A 89 -1.66 -3.29 -9.47
C TYR A 89 -2.26 -3.11 -8.07
N GLY A 90 -1.82 -3.95 -7.16
CA GLY A 90 -1.90 -3.70 -5.73
C GLY A 90 -0.61 -3.08 -5.23
N TYR A 91 -0.64 -2.52 -4.03
CA TYR A 91 0.51 -1.82 -3.44
C TYR A 91 0.65 -2.21 -1.98
N SER A 92 1.91 -2.49 -1.56
CA SER A 92 2.28 -2.52 -0.15
C SER A 92 3.17 -1.32 0.15
N VAL A 93 2.95 -0.70 1.29
CA VAL A 93 3.75 0.41 1.79
C VAL A 93 4.32 0.01 3.14
N GLU A 94 5.63 0.08 3.27
CA GLU A 94 6.34 -0.31 4.49
C GLU A 94 7.17 0.85 5.04
N ILE A 95 7.18 0.96 6.36
CA ILE A 95 8.09 1.82 7.11
C ILE A 95 9.00 0.91 7.91
N HIS A 96 10.27 0.89 7.58
CA HIS A 96 11.25 0.11 8.33
C HIS A 96 11.63 0.78 9.64
N ARG A 97 11.86 -0.04 10.66
CA ARG A 97 12.29 0.42 11.97
C ARG A 97 13.70 -0.12 12.25
N ALA A 98 14.65 0.80 12.32
CA ALA A 98 16.03 0.47 12.67
C ALA A 98 16.11 -0.20 14.06
N GLY A 99 17.14 -1.01 14.26
CA GLY A 99 17.48 -1.58 15.56
C GLY A 99 17.73 -0.51 16.62
N ARG A 100 17.63 -0.90 17.89
CA ARG A 100 18.02 -0.01 18.99
C ARG A 100 19.53 0.21 18.96
N PHE A 101 19.97 1.40 19.33
CA PHE A 101 21.39 1.67 19.50
C PHE A 101 21.97 0.77 20.61
N SER A 102 23.09 0.11 20.33
CA SER A 102 23.81 -0.73 21.28
C SER A 102 25.21 -0.16 21.57
N VAL A 103 25.40 0.29 22.78
CA VAL A 103 26.71 0.77 23.27
C VAL A 103 27.76 -0.36 23.21
N GLU A 104 27.34 -1.59 23.52
CA GLU A 104 28.20 -2.76 23.50
C GLU A 104 28.75 -3.02 22.10
N ARG A 105 27.85 -3.12 21.10
CA ARG A 105 28.26 -3.29 19.70
C ARG A 105 29.16 -2.16 19.19
N ALA A 106 28.81 -0.91 19.52
CA ALA A 106 29.60 0.24 19.14
C ALA A 106 31.03 0.17 19.71
N ARG A 107 31.18 -0.32 20.94
CA ARG A 107 32.48 -0.52 21.60
C ARG A 107 33.26 -1.73 21.01
N GLU A 108 32.57 -2.85 20.82
CA GLU A 108 33.15 -4.06 20.20
C GLU A 108 33.69 -3.79 18.79
N GLN A 109 32.96 -2.97 18.02
CA GLN A 109 33.34 -2.56 16.66
C GLN A 109 34.34 -1.37 16.67
N ASN A 110 34.81 -0.92 17.83
CA ASN A 110 35.71 0.23 18.00
C ASN A 110 35.21 1.50 17.31
N VAL A 111 33.90 1.74 17.29
CA VAL A 111 33.31 2.94 16.67
C VAL A 111 33.56 4.16 17.56
N PRO A 112 34.15 5.24 17.03
CA PRO A 112 34.37 6.47 17.79
C PRO A 112 33.05 7.08 18.29
N MET A 113 32.97 7.45 19.57
CA MET A 113 31.75 7.99 20.20
C MET A 113 31.15 9.19 19.43
N LYS A 114 32.00 10.02 18.86
CA LYS A 114 31.58 11.21 18.07
C LYS A 114 30.73 10.84 16.84
N LEU A 115 30.79 9.59 16.37
CA LEU A 115 30.05 9.11 15.18
C LEU A 115 28.71 8.44 15.56
N TRP A 116 28.51 8.06 16.81
CA TRP A 116 27.36 7.24 17.25
C TRP A 116 26.01 7.84 16.87
N SER A 117 25.82 9.12 17.12
CA SER A 117 24.53 9.81 16.82
C SER A 117 24.22 9.86 15.33
N ARG A 118 25.25 9.99 14.49
CA ARG A 118 25.08 10.01 13.04
C ARG A 118 24.77 8.62 12.48
N LEU A 119 25.52 7.61 12.96
CA LEU A 119 25.29 6.21 12.61
C LEU A 119 23.92 5.73 13.09
N GLN A 120 23.48 6.15 14.29
CA GLN A 120 22.14 5.84 14.80
C GLN A 120 21.03 6.41 13.90
N LYS A 121 21.28 7.53 13.22
CA LYS A 121 20.36 8.16 12.25
C LYS A 121 20.41 7.52 10.85
N GLY A 122 21.23 6.47 10.67
CA GLY A 122 21.33 5.74 9.40
C GLY A 122 22.41 6.28 8.45
N GLU A 123 23.28 7.21 8.89
CA GLU A 123 24.36 7.71 8.04
C GLU A 123 25.50 6.69 7.95
N THR A 124 26.03 6.46 6.75
CA THR A 124 27.32 5.80 6.54
C THR A 124 28.41 6.87 6.52
N ILE A 125 29.50 6.67 7.27
CA ILE A 125 30.53 7.68 7.48
C ILE A 125 31.88 7.09 7.12
N GLU A 126 32.60 7.74 6.23
CA GLU A 126 34.02 7.45 5.98
C GLU A 126 34.89 8.44 6.78
N GLN A 127 35.77 7.91 7.61
CA GLN A 127 36.74 8.70 8.37
C GLN A 127 38.08 7.97 8.47
N ASP A 128 39.17 8.65 8.15
CA ASP A 128 40.55 8.12 8.23
C ASP A 128 40.76 6.80 7.44
N GLY A 129 40.05 6.65 6.29
CA GLY A 129 40.09 5.46 5.45
C GLY A 129 39.27 4.27 5.99
N VAL A 130 38.49 4.47 7.05
CA VAL A 130 37.58 3.46 7.62
C VAL A 130 36.14 3.87 7.35
N ILE A 131 35.35 2.91 6.85
CA ILE A 131 33.91 3.10 6.63
C ILE A 131 33.17 2.59 7.86
N TYR A 132 32.38 3.45 8.47
CA TYR A 132 31.50 3.15 9.59
C TYR A 132 30.05 3.10 9.08
N GLU A 133 29.37 1.99 9.36
CA GLU A 133 27.98 1.75 8.94
C GLU A 133 27.03 1.68 10.15
N PRO A 134 25.75 2.02 9.97
CA PRO A 134 24.72 1.96 11.03
C PRO A 134 24.66 0.61 11.75
N GLN A 135 24.85 -0.50 11.04
CA GLN A 135 24.81 -1.86 11.58
C GLN A 135 25.86 -2.09 12.68
N MET A 136 26.96 -1.32 12.67
CA MET A 136 28.03 -1.44 13.67
C MET A 136 27.60 -0.97 15.06
N VAL A 137 26.54 -0.15 15.14
CA VAL A 137 26.03 0.44 16.39
C VAL A 137 24.58 0.10 16.68
N LEU A 138 23.85 -0.50 15.72
CA LEU A 138 22.46 -0.87 15.87
C LEU A 138 22.31 -2.36 16.17
N GLY A 139 21.35 -2.69 17.02
CA GLY A 139 20.87 -4.05 17.22
C GLY A 139 20.11 -4.60 16.00
N PRO A 140 19.46 -5.76 16.12
CA PRO A 140 18.63 -6.30 15.05
C PRO A 140 17.53 -5.33 14.66
N ALA A 141 17.15 -5.35 13.37
CA ALA A 141 16.01 -4.57 12.89
C ALA A 141 14.75 -4.95 13.67
N ARG A 142 13.93 -3.95 14.00
CA ARG A 142 12.66 -4.13 14.70
C ARG A 142 11.53 -4.19 13.70
N LYS A 143 10.38 -4.75 14.12
CA LYS A 143 9.19 -4.78 13.29
C LYS A 143 8.79 -3.34 12.93
N GLY A 144 8.70 -3.09 11.63
CA GLY A 144 8.19 -1.85 11.07
C GLY A 144 6.66 -1.83 11.02
N LEU A 145 6.12 -0.98 10.16
CA LEU A 145 4.68 -0.93 9.84
C LEU A 145 4.48 -1.24 8.38
N LYS A 146 3.42 -2.00 8.08
CA LYS A 146 3.09 -2.37 6.70
C LYS A 146 1.60 -2.23 6.46
N VAL A 147 1.26 -1.55 5.36
CA VAL A 147 -0.12 -1.48 4.85
C VAL A 147 -0.14 -2.02 3.43
N THR A 148 -1.05 -2.94 3.15
CA THR A 148 -1.26 -3.44 1.78
C THR A 148 -2.66 -3.07 1.30
N TYR A 149 -2.72 -2.56 0.06
CA TYR A 149 -3.95 -2.18 -0.63
C TYR A 149 -4.10 -2.96 -1.93
N CYS A 150 -5.24 -3.61 -2.12
CA CYS A 150 -5.54 -4.37 -3.33
C CYS A 150 -7.04 -4.32 -3.65
N THR A 151 -7.36 -3.76 -4.80
CA THR A 151 -8.72 -3.80 -5.37
C THR A 151 -8.71 -4.36 -6.79
N ASP A 152 -9.88 -4.59 -7.37
CA ASP A 152 -10.05 -5.02 -8.77
C ASP A 152 -9.24 -6.28 -9.12
N SER A 153 -9.43 -7.36 -8.36
CA SER A 153 -8.69 -8.61 -8.58
C SER A 153 -9.44 -9.88 -8.20
N ARG A 154 -9.07 -10.97 -8.83
CA ARG A 154 -9.28 -12.32 -8.30
C ARG A 154 -8.22 -12.61 -7.22
N PRO A 155 -8.53 -13.51 -6.25
CA PRO A 155 -7.52 -14.02 -5.33
C PRO A 155 -6.30 -14.57 -6.07
N LEU A 156 -5.10 -14.21 -5.59
CA LEU A 156 -3.81 -14.66 -6.10
C LEU A 156 -2.83 -14.87 -4.94
N ASP A 157 -1.92 -15.81 -5.09
CA ASP A 157 -0.84 -15.99 -4.12
C ASP A 157 0.13 -14.79 -4.08
N THR A 158 0.27 -14.07 -5.18
CA THR A 158 1.03 -12.79 -5.21
C THR A 158 0.46 -11.78 -4.21
N ILE A 159 -0.87 -11.67 -4.11
CA ILE A 159 -1.53 -10.78 -3.14
C ILE A 159 -1.24 -11.26 -1.71
N VAL A 160 -1.37 -12.55 -1.45
CA VAL A 160 -1.08 -13.14 -0.13
C VAL A 160 0.38 -12.86 0.28
N ASN A 161 1.33 -13.08 -0.63
CA ASN A 161 2.75 -12.83 -0.38
C ASN A 161 3.03 -11.34 -0.14
N ALA A 162 2.44 -10.44 -0.94
CA ALA A 162 2.59 -9.01 -0.78
C ALA A 162 1.96 -8.52 0.54
N ALA A 163 0.82 -9.08 0.93
CA ALA A 163 0.11 -8.72 2.17
C ALA A 163 0.69 -9.39 3.42
N LYS A 164 1.66 -10.29 3.29
CA LYS A 164 2.19 -11.06 4.42
C LYS A 164 2.58 -10.16 5.59
N GLU A 165 2.04 -10.49 6.78
CA GLU A 165 2.29 -9.79 8.06
C GLU A 165 1.96 -8.29 8.04
N SER A 166 1.09 -7.83 7.12
CA SER A 166 0.64 -6.43 7.11
C SER A 166 -0.11 -6.08 8.39
N ASP A 167 0.14 -4.89 8.93
CA ASP A 167 -0.63 -4.36 10.06
C ASP A 167 -2.06 -4.06 9.63
N LEU A 168 -2.23 -3.61 8.37
CA LEU A 168 -3.52 -3.38 7.75
C LEU A 168 -3.52 -3.89 6.31
N PHE A 169 -4.49 -4.74 5.98
CA PHE A 169 -4.79 -5.15 4.60
C PHE A 169 -6.13 -4.56 4.16
N ILE A 170 -6.10 -3.62 3.23
CA ILE A 170 -7.29 -3.06 2.61
C ILE A 170 -7.52 -3.80 1.29
N CYS A 171 -8.60 -4.57 1.24
CA CYS A 171 -8.87 -5.46 0.12
C CYS A 171 -10.29 -5.29 -0.39
N GLU A 172 -10.47 -5.50 -1.70
CA GLU A 172 -11.83 -5.56 -2.22
C GLU A 172 -12.64 -6.71 -1.60
N GLY A 173 -13.94 -6.48 -1.53
CA GLY A 173 -14.95 -7.50 -1.34
C GLY A 173 -16.18 -7.09 -2.14
N MET A 174 -16.14 -7.30 -3.46
CA MET A 174 -17.21 -6.86 -4.35
C MET A 174 -18.54 -7.53 -4.01
N TYR A 175 -18.49 -8.80 -3.61
CA TYR A 175 -19.68 -9.61 -3.37
C TYR A 175 -19.67 -10.24 -1.99
N ALA A 176 -20.73 -10.01 -1.22
CA ALA A 176 -20.91 -10.60 0.11
C ALA A 176 -21.63 -11.95 0.08
N GLU A 177 -22.45 -12.18 -0.94
CA GLU A 177 -23.25 -13.40 -1.07
C GLU A 177 -22.43 -14.55 -1.69
N LYS A 178 -22.45 -15.72 -1.07
CA LYS A 178 -21.72 -16.93 -1.54
C LYS A 178 -22.15 -17.36 -2.95
N GLU A 179 -23.41 -17.18 -3.27
CA GLU A 179 -24.03 -17.52 -4.56
C GLU A 179 -23.47 -16.67 -5.71
N LYS A 180 -22.91 -15.50 -5.38
CA LYS A 180 -22.29 -14.60 -6.36
C LYS A 180 -20.84 -14.96 -6.72
N LEU A 181 -20.29 -16.07 -6.22
CA LEU A 181 -18.93 -16.50 -6.54
C LEU A 181 -18.69 -16.63 -8.06
N ASN A 182 -19.64 -17.18 -8.80
CA ASN A 182 -19.52 -17.29 -10.25
C ASN A 182 -19.48 -15.92 -10.94
N LYS A 183 -20.25 -14.96 -10.43
CA LYS A 183 -20.23 -13.57 -10.88
C LYS A 183 -18.89 -12.90 -10.56
N ALA A 184 -18.35 -13.11 -9.35
CA ALA A 184 -17.02 -12.65 -8.98
C ALA A 184 -15.94 -13.18 -9.92
N LYS A 185 -15.97 -14.47 -10.27
CA LYS A 185 -15.05 -15.07 -11.24
C LYS A 185 -15.19 -14.46 -12.64
N GLN A 186 -16.41 -14.26 -13.11
CA GLN A 186 -16.71 -13.69 -14.42
C GLN A 186 -16.19 -12.27 -14.59
N TYR A 187 -16.40 -11.43 -13.58
CA TYR A 187 -16.02 -10.00 -13.60
C TYR A 187 -14.62 -9.73 -13.02
N LYS A 188 -13.92 -10.80 -12.58
CA LYS A 188 -12.57 -10.74 -12.00
C LYS A 188 -12.50 -9.90 -10.73
N HIS A 189 -13.48 -10.04 -9.88
CA HIS A 189 -13.53 -9.55 -8.51
C HIS A 189 -13.53 -10.70 -7.51
N MET A 190 -13.56 -10.41 -6.22
CA MET A 190 -13.62 -11.43 -5.18
C MET A 190 -14.82 -11.24 -4.23
N THR A 191 -15.10 -12.30 -3.50
CA THR A 191 -16.08 -12.29 -2.44
C THR A 191 -15.43 -11.89 -1.10
N PHE A 192 -16.23 -11.47 -0.13
CA PHE A 192 -15.81 -11.22 1.25
C PHE A 192 -15.04 -12.41 1.84
N TYR A 193 -15.51 -13.63 1.56
CA TYR A 193 -14.91 -14.87 2.07
C TYR A 193 -13.54 -15.16 1.47
N GLU A 194 -13.38 -14.89 0.18
CA GLU A 194 -12.08 -15.04 -0.50
C GLU A 194 -11.06 -14.00 0.01
N ALA A 195 -11.49 -12.78 0.26
CA ALA A 195 -10.64 -11.75 0.86
C ALA A 195 -10.23 -12.12 2.30
N ALA A 196 -11.17 -12.65 3.11
CA ALA A 196 -10.89 -13.11 4.46
C ALA A 196 -9.93 -14.31 4.49
N ASP A 197 -10.05 -15.24 3.54
CA ASP A 197 -9.11 -16.37 3.40
C ASP A 197 -7.70 -15.88 3.06
N MET A 198 -7.57 -14.93 2.14
CA MET A 198 -6.27 -14.33 1.82
C MET A 198 -5.67 -13.61 3.03
N ALA A 199 -6.47 -12.84 3.77
CA ALA A 199 -6.02 -12.16 4.98
C ALA A 199 -5.50 -13.15 6.04
N LYS A 200 -6.21 -14.27 6.24
CA LYS A 200 -5.78 -15.34 7.14
C LYS A 200 -4.47 -16.00 6.69
N ARG A 201 -4.34 -16.33 5.39
CA ARG A 201 -3.13 -16.93 4.81
C ARG A 201 -1.93 -15.98 4.84
N ALA A 202 -2.17 -14.68 4.70
CA ALA A 202 -1.16 -13.64 4.76
C ALA A 202 -0.80 -13.25 6.22
N GLU A 203 -1.48 -13.79 7.22
CA GLU A 203 -1.24 -13.49 8.64
C GLU A 203 -1.30 -11.99 8.96
N VAL A 204 -2.21 -11.26 8.30
CA VAL A 204 -2.37 -9.82 8.54
C VAL A 204 -2.98 -9.57 9.92
N LYS A 205 -2.74 -8.38 10.51
CA LYS A 205 -3.37 -8.05 11.79
C LYS A 205 -4.83 -7.63 11.65
N GLU A 206 -5.15 -6.88 10.61
CA GLU A 206 -6.49 -6.34 10.37
C GLU A 206 -6.80 -6.34 8.86
N LEU A 207 -8.05 -6.69 8.52
CA LEU A 207 -8.59 -6.64 7.15
C LEU A 207 -9.71 -5.58 7.09
N TRP A 208 -9.60 -4.64 6.14
CA TRP A 208 -10.70 -3.76 5.76
C TRP A 208 -11.22 -4.17 4.38
N LEU A 209 -12.48 -4.59 4.34
CA LEU A 209 -13.19 -4.86 3.10
C LEU A 209 -13.68 -3.56 2.48
N THR A 210 -13.49 -3.39 1.20
CA THR A 210 -13.89 -2.20 0.44
C THR A 210 -14.38 -2.58 -0.96
N HIS A 211 -14.67 -1.60 -1.81
CA HIS A 211 -15.07 -1.82 -3.22
C HIS A 211 -16.31 -2.69 -3.37
N PHE A 212 -17.35 -2.38 -2.61
CA PHE A 212 -18.60 -3.16 -2.59
C PHE A 212 -19.42 -2.95 -3.87
N SER A 213 -20.11 -4.03 -4.28
CA SER A 213 -21.09 -3.93 -5.36
C SER A 213 -22.17 -2.88 -5.01
N PRO A 214 -22.54 -1.98 -5.94
CA PRO A 214 -23.66 -1.06 -5.71
C PRO A 214 -24.99 -1.77 -5.40
N SER A 215 -25.11 -3.06 -5.73
CA SER A 215 -26.28 -3.89 -5.41
C SER A 215 -26.27 -4.48 -4.00
N LEU A 216 -25.17 -4.30 -3.25
CA LEU A 216 -25.07 -4.78 -1.87
C LEU A 216 -25.76 -3.78 -0.93
N VAL A 217 -26.84 -4.21 -0.30
CA VAL A 217 -27.67 -3.32 0.54
C VAL A 217 -27.17 -3.30 1.98
N ARG A 218 -26.78 -4.45 2.53
CA ARG A 218 -26.45 -4.62 3.94
C ARG A 218 -25.21 -5.50 4.08
N ALA A 219 -24.04 -4.91 3.97
CA ALA A 219 -22.76 -5.61 4.09
C ALA A 219 -22.56 -6.22 5.50
N GLU A 220 -23.11 -5.56 6.51
CA GLU A 220 -23.01 -5.95 7.92
C GLU A 220 -23.57 -7.34 8.19
N ASP A 221 -24.62 -7.75 7.48
CA ASP A 221 -25.30 -9.03 7.67
C ASP A 221 -24.39 -10.24 7.37
N TYR A 222 -23.35 -10.04 6.57
CA TYR A 222 -22.41 -11.09 6.18
C TYR A 222 -21.15 -11.15 7.06
N MET A 223 -20.88 -10.10 7.83
CA MET A 223 -19.68 -10.00 8.65
C MET A 223 -19.48 -11.09 9.69
N PRO A 224 -20.54 -11.62 10.37
CA PRO A 224 -20.35 -12.75 11.28
C PRO A 224 -19.67 -13.95 10.61
N GLN A 225 -20.13 -14.37 9.44
CA GLN A 225 -19.56 -15.50 8.69
C GLN A 225 -18.14 -15.19 8.14
N VAL A 226 -17.85 -13.94 7.81
CA VAL A 226 -16.51 -13.50 7.39
C VAL A 226 -15.54 -13.59 8.56
N ARG A 227 -15.98 -13.19 9.76
CA ARG A 227 -15.18 -13.25 10.99
C ARG A 227 -14.95 -14.68 11.49
N ASP A 228 -15.77 -15.64 11.10
CA ASP A 228 -15.49 -17.06 11.33
C ASP A 228 -14.23 -17.54 10.58
N ILE A 229 -13.88 -16.88 9.45
CA ILE A 229 -12.67 -17.15 8.66
C ILE A 229 -11.50 -16.34 9.19
N PHE A 230 -11.71 -15.02 9.38
CA PHE A 230 -10.72 -14.06 9.85
C PHE A 230 -11.36 -13.06 10.83
N ALA A 231 -11.08 -13.23 12.13
CA ALA A 231 -11.79 -12.53 13.21
C ALA A 231 -11.67 -10.99 13.13
N ASN A 232 -10.50 -10.49 12.72
CA ASN A 232 -10.21 -9.05 12.62
C ASN A 232 -10.60 -8.47 11.25
N ALA A 233 -11.74 -8.88 10.70
CA ALA A 233 -12.30 -8.33 9.47
C ALA A 233 -13.34 -7.24 9.77
N TYR A 234 -13.22 -6.12 9.07
CA TYR A 234 -14.08 -4.96 9.21
C TYR A 234 -14.52 -4.43 7.85
N LEU A 235 -15.64 -3.73 7.82
CA LEU A 235 -16.05 -2.97 6.64
C LEU A 235 -15.27 -1.65 6.57
N GLY A 236 -14.69 -1.37 5.42
CA GLY A 236 -14.14 -0.06 5.07
C GLY A 236 -15.29 0.93 4.78
N LYS A 237 -15.12 2.16 5.19
CA LYS A 237 -16.05 3.28 4.91
C LYS A 237 -15.21 4.49 4.55
N ASP A 238 -15.74 5.35 3.68
CA ASP A 238 -15.10 6.63 3.39
C ASP A 238 -14.92 7.44 4.68
N GLY A 239 -13.71 7.98 4.85
CA GLY A 239 -13.34 8.71 6.07
C GLY A 239 -12.97 7.82 7.27
N LYS A 240 -13.05 6.47 7.17
CA LYS A 240 -12.52 5.59 8.22
C LYS A 240 -11.00 5.76 8.31
N SER A 241 -10.50 5.92 9.52
CA SER A 241 -9.06 6.05 9.81
C SER A 241 -8.65 5.12 10.93
N VAL A 242 -7.37 4.78 10.95
CA VAL A 242 -6.70 4.06 12.03
C VAL A 242 -5.30 4.63 12.17
N GLU A 243 -4.83 4.74 13.40
CA GLU A 243 -3.45 5.07 13.69
C GLU A 243 -2.67 3.78 13.94
N LEU A 244 -1.68 3.55 13.11
CA LEU A 244 -0.76 2.43 13.27
C LEU A 244 0.46 2.91 14.04
N THR A 245 0.77 2.24 15.13
CA THR A 245 1.91 2.56 15.99
C THR A 245 2.89 1.40 16.03
N PHE A 246 4.17 1.72 16.22
CA PHE A 246 5.17 0.68 16.45
C PHE A 246 4.89 -0.06 17.75
N GLU A 247 4.98 -1.37 17.73
CA GLU A 247 4.91 -2.16 18.95
C GLU A 247 6.10 -1.82 19.85
N GLU A 248 5.82 -1.53 21.13
CA GLU A 248 6.85 -1.41 22.15
C GLU A 248 7.32 -2.82 22.55
N GLU A 249 8.63 -3.06 22.43
CA GLU A 249 9.32 -4.26 22.89
C GLU A 249 9.88 -4.04 24.30
#